data_c3d71f8840984d1468f447c62f4a092b
#
_entry.id   c3d71f8840984d1468f447c62f4a092b
#
_cell.length_a   1.000
_cell.length_b   1.000
_cell.length_c   1.000
_cell.angle_alpha   90.00
_cell.angle_beta   90.00
_cell.angle_gamma   90.00
#
_symmetry.space_group_name_H-M   'P 1'
#
loop_
_entity.id
_entity.type
_entity.pdbx_description
1 polymer ?
#
loop_
_entity_poly.entity_id
_entity_poly.type
_entity_poly.pdbx_seq_one_letter_code
_entity_poly.pdbx_strand_id
1 'polypeptide(L)'
;MMHDHIDNLKQIAGESNAFDHQDDIHPFLEDWRGQVKGTTPLILFPLDTKHVQRIVQYCNENDIKIVSQGGNTSLCGANVPHSSEQNIEIVVNTSKMNRVIEVDPFNRSMIVESGCVLQNIQNTAQDHDLLFPLSLSAEGSCQIGGNISTNAGGVNVLKYGMARDQVMGIEVVLPDGSIFSDLKSLRKDNTGYDLKQLF
;
A
#
# COMPACT_ATOMS: atom_id res chain seq x y z
N MET A 1 -17.90 10.81 -20.32
CA MET A 1 -16.56 10.19 -20.30
C MET A 1 -15.97 10.14 -18.88
N MET A 2 -15.48 11.25 -18.26
CA MET A 2 -14.90 11.17 -16.90
C MET A 2 -15.91 10.67 -15.84
N HIS A 3 -17.13 11.14 -15.89
CA HIS A 3 -18.18 10.74 -14.94
C HIS A 3 -18.49 9.24 -15.02
N ASP A 4 -18.55 8.68 -16.24
CA ASP A 4 -18.79 7.24 -16.46
C ASP A 4 -17.67 6.37 -15.87
N HIS A 5 -16.42 6.83 -15.96
CA HIS A 5 -15.28 6.12 -15.34
C HIS A 5 -15.35 6.14 -13.80
N ILE A 6 -15.75 7.28 -13.23
CA ILE A 6 -15.93 7.38 -11.77
C ILE A 6 -17.03 6.42 -11.31
N ASP A 7 -18.18 6.39 -11.98
CA ASP A 7 -19.29 5.50 -11.62
C ASP A 7 -18.90 4.02 -11.72
N ASN A 8 -18.19 3.63 -12.79
CA ASN A 8 -17.71 2.26 -12.96
C ASN A 8 -16.71 1.87 -11.85
N LEU A 9 -15.76 2.74 -11.54
CA LEU A 9 -14.78 2.49 -10.48
C LEU A 9 -15.42 2.40 -9.09
N LYS A 10 -16.44 3.21 -8.82
CA LYS A 10 -17.24 3.11 -7.59
C LYS A 10 -17.98 1.78 -7.51
N GLN A 11 -18.53 1.28 -8.62
CA GLN A 11 -19.15 -0.05 -8.66
C GLN A 11 -18.13 -1.18 -8.42
N ILE A 12 -16.92 -1.07 -8.97
CA ILE A 12 -15.85 -2.05 -8.78
C ILE A 12 -15.41 -2.10 -7.33
N ALA A 13 -15.19 -0.96 -6.69
CA ALA A 13 -14.72 -0.87 -5.30
C ALA A 13 -15.83 -1.05 -4.27
N GLY A 14 -17.09 -0.81 -4.68
CA GLY A 14 -18.25 -0.63 -3.82
C GLY A 14 -18.41 0.82 -3.36
N GLU A 15 -19.64 1.34 -3.44
CA GLU A 15 -19.97 2.76 -3.16
C GLU A 15 -19.43 3.26 -1.80
N SER A 16 -19.52 2.42 -0.76
CA SER A 16 -19.01 2.75 0.59
C SER A 16 -17.48 2.78 0.69
N ASN A 17 -16.78 2.39 -0.37
CA ASN A 17 -15.32 2.34 -0.45
C ASN A 17 -14.76 3.34 -1.46
N ALA A 18 -15.55 4.35 -1.82
CA ALA A 18 -15.17 5.36 -2.80
C ALA A 18 -15.54 6.76 -2.30
N PHE A 19 -14.60 7.69 -2.37
CA PHE A 19 -14.82 9.10 -2.04
C PHE A 19 -14.66 9.94 -3.30
N ASP A 20 -15.70 10.70 -3.66
CA ASP A 20 -15.74 11.63 -4.79
C ASP A 20 -16.23 13.05 -4.39
N HIS A 21 -16.60 13.25 -3.14
CA HIS A 21 -16.92 14.57 -2.60
C HIS A 21 -15.67 15.28 -2.09
N GLN A 22 -15.56 16.57 -2.38
CA GLN A 22 -14.37 17.38 -2.06
C GLN A 22 -13.99 17.36 -0.57
N ASP A 23 -14.97 17.40 0.32
CA ASP A 23 -14.73 17.39 1.77
C ASP A 23 -14.11 16.06 2.24
N ASP A 24 -14.51 14.94 1.61
CA ASP A 24 -13.99 13.62 1.93
C ASP A 24 -12.61 13.39 1.31
N ILE A 25 -12.35 13.93 0.13
CA ILE A 25 -11.10 13.81 -0.62
C ILE A 25 -9.99 14.69 -0.01
N HIS A 26 -10.33 15.89 0.45
CA HIS A 26 -9.37 16.91 0.86
C HIS A 26 -8.25 16.42 1.80
N PRO A 27 -8.51 15.56 2.82
CA PRO A 27 -7.46 15.06 3.73
C PRO A 27 -6.37 14.24 3.06
N PHE A 28 -6.59 13.75 1.84
CA PHE A 28 -5.69 12.88 1.09
C PHE A 28 -4.88 13.59 0.02
N LEU A 29 -5.11 14.89 -0.18
CA LEU A 29 -4.54 15.67 -1.29
C LEU A 29 -3.26 16.44 -0.93
N GLU A 30 -2.81 16.38 0.29
CA GLU A 30 -1.65 17.13 0.76
C GLU A 30 -0.63 16.17 1.38
N ASP A 31 0.66 16.40 1.08
CA ASP A 31 1.73 15.62 1.70
C ASP A 31 1.91 16.00 3.19
N TRP A 32 2.61 15.15 3.93
CA TRP A 32 2.84 15.35 5.37
C TRP A 32 3.43 16.73 5.74
N ARG A 33 4.19 17.32 4.84
CA ARG A 33 4.82 18.65 5.07
C ARG A 33 3.96 19.83 4.63
N GLY A 34 2.83 19.59 3.97
CA GLY A 34 2.00 20.65 3.39
C GLY A 34 2.65 21.38 2.21
N GLN A 35 3.69 20.78 1.60
CA GLN A 35 4.44 21.41 0.51
C GLN A 35 3.91 21.03 -0.86
N VAL A 36 3.33 19.84 -0.98
CA VAL A 36 2.76 19.34 -2.22
C VAL A 36 1.26 19.17 -2.03
N LYS A 37 0.49 19.86 -2.88
CA LYS A 37 -0.98 19.80 -2.91
C LYS A 37 -1.41 19.30 -4.27
N GLY A 38 -2.36 18.38 -4.28
CA GLY A 38 -2.82 17.75 -5.48
C GLY A 38 -4.33 17.84 -5.70
N THR A 39 -4.77 17.16 -6.73
CA THR A 39 -6.18 17.05 -7.10
C THR A 39 -6.48 15.65 -7.61
N THR A 40 -7.64 15.10 -7.26
CA THR A 40 -8.16 13.85 -7.81
C THR A 40 -9.67 13.91 -7.88
N PRO A 41 -10.31 13.26 -8.86
CA PRO A 41 -11.76 13.12 -8.87
C PRO A 41 -12.25 11.99 -7.96
N LEU A 42 -11.37 11.06 -7.54
CA LEU A 42 -11.80 9.84 -6.87
C LEU A 42 -10.70 9.24 -6.00
N ILE A 43 -11.09 8.79 -4.82
CA ILE A 43 -10.26 7.95 -3.94
C ILE A 43 -10.98 6.63 -3.71
N LEU A 44 -10.28 5.51 -3.89
CA LEU A 44 -10.78 4.16 -3.69
C LEU A 44 -10.07 3.47 -2.53
N PHE A 45 -10.84 2.75 -1.74
CA PHE A 45 -10.37 1.96 -0.60
C PHE A 45 -10.65 0.48 -0.84
N PRO A 46 -9.79 -0.25 -1.57
CA PRO A 46 -9.97 -1.67 -1.80
C PRO A 46 -9.96 -2.45 -0.48
N LEU A 47 -10.71 -3.55 -0.44
CA LEU A 47 -10.83 -4.42 0.75
C LEU A 47 -9.90 -5.64 0.68
N ASP A 48 -9.42 -5.97 -0.51
CA ASP A 48 -8.58 -7.15 -0.78
C ASP A 48 -7.84 -7.02 -2.12
N THR A 49 -6.94 -7.97 -2.38
CA THR A 49 -6.14 -8.06 -3.61
C THR A 49 -7.02 -8.12 -4.88
N LYS A 50 -8.19 -8.77 -4.82
CA LYS A 50 -9.08 -8.88 -5.98
C LYS A 50 -9.76 -7.56 -6.32
N HIS A 51 -10.06 -6.73 -5.31
CA HIS A 51 -10.53 -5.36 -5.56
C HIS A 51 -9.43 -4.53 -6.22
N VAL A 52 -8.18 -4.58 -5.70
CA VAL A 52 -7.03 -3.90 -6.32
C VAL A 52 -6.85 -4.38 -7.76
N GLN A 53 -6.90 -5.69 -8.01
CA GLN A 53 -6.76 -6.26 -9.35
C GLN A 53 -7.78 -5.66 -10.33
N ARG A 54 -9.07 -5.67 -9.99
CA ARG A 54 -10.13 -5.16 -10.85
C ARG A 54 -10.02 -3.66 -11.11
N ILE A 55 -9.62 -2.89 -10.08
CA ILE A 55 -9.35 -1.44 -10.22
C ILE A 55 -8.20 -1.22 -11.20
N VAL A 56 -7.08 -1.93 -11.02
CA VAL A 56 -5.90 -1.78 -11.88
C VAL A 56 -6.21 -2.17 -13.33
N GLN A 57 -6.90 -3.29 -13.55
CA GLN A 57 -7.32 -3.72 -14.89
C GLN A 57 -8.18 -2.66 -15.58
N TYR A 58 -9.21 -2.17 -14.89
CA TYR A 58 -10.07 -1.12 -15.43
C TYR A 58 -9.30 0.16 -15.76
N CYS A 59 -8.41 0.59 -14.87
CA CYS A 59 -7.58 1.78 -15.07
C CYS A 59 -6.61 1.62 -16.25
N ASN A 60 -5.98 0.46 -16.38
CA ASN A 60 -5.08 0.15 -17.49
C ASN A 60 -5.80 0.14 -18.85
N GLU A 61 -7.00 -0.44 -18.91
CA GLU A 61 -7.82 -0.49 -20.13
C GLU A 61 -8.33 0.89 -20.59
N ASN A 62 -8.41 1.85 -19.66
CA ASN A 62 -9.00 3.18 -19.91
C ASN A 62 -7.99 4.34 -19.77
N ASP A 63 -6.69 4.05 -19.71
CA ASP A 63 -5.59 5.04 -19.54
C ASP A 63 -5.79 5.98 -18.34
N ILE A 64 -6.31 5.43 -17.22
CA ILE A 64 -6.47 6.12 -15.94
C ILE A 64 -5.25 5.82 -15.08
N LYS A 65 -4.60 6.84 -14.57
CA LYS A 65 -3.42 6.70 -13.73
C LYS A 65 -3.78 6.47 -12.27
N ILE A 66 -2.99 5.65 -11.60
CA ILE A 66 -3.18 5.31 -10.19
C ILE A 66 -2.04 5.91 -9.38
N VAL A 67 -2.41 6.65 -8.34
CA VAL A 67 -1.50 7.07 -7.27
C VAL A 67 -1.78 6.18 -6.06
N SER A 68 -0.83 5.31 -5.72
CA SER A 68 -0.93 4.45 -4.55
C SER A 68 -0.69 5.28 -3.28
N GLN A 69 -1.57 5.13 -2.30
CA GLN A 69 -1.43 5.84 -1.03
C GLN A 69 -1.67 4.88 0.15
N GLY A 70 -0.79 4.95 1.15
CA GLY A 70 -0.99 4.30 2.45
C GLY A 70 -1.42 5.31 3.51
N GLY A 71 -0.68 5.39 4.62
CA GLY A 71 -0.94 6.30 5.74
C GLY A 71 -0.62 7.78 5.49
N ASN A 72 -0.39 8.19 4.27
CA ASN A 72 -0.10 9.57 3.84
C ASN A 72 1.09 10.20 4.59
N THR A 73 2.12 9.42 4.89
CA THR A 73 3.31 9.84 5.66
C THR A 73 4.55 10.11 4.79
N SER A 74 4.39 10.12 3.45
CA SER A 74 5.48 10.42 2.52
C SER A 74 5.97 11.86 2.68
N LEU A 75 7.29 12.04 2.57
CA LEU A 75 7.95 13.34 2.63
C LEU A 75 8.38 13.86 1.26
N CYS A 76 8.13 13.12 0.18
CA CYS A 76 8.55 13.46 -1.18
C CYS A 76 7.38 13.67 -2.15
N GLY A 77 6.13 13.71 -1.65
CA GLY A 77 4.93 13.98 -2.43
C GLY A 77 4.51 12.88 -3.40
N ALA A 78 5.16 11.70 -3.40
CA ALA A 78 4.87 10.61 -4.35
C ALA A 78 3.45 10.01 -4.19
N ASN A 79 2.79 10.30 -3.09
CA ASN A 79 1.43 9.85 -2.76
C ASN A 79 0.36 10.93 -3.05
N VAL A 80 0.73 12.06 -3.64
CA VAL A 80 -0.17 13.18 -3.95
C VAL A 80 -0.53 13.15 -5.44
N PRO A 81 -1.83 13.05 -5.79
CA PRO A 81 -2.28 12.98 -7.19
C PRO A 81 -2.28 14.36 -7.85
N HIS A 82 -2.02 14.41 -9.15
CA HIS A 82 -2.07 15.63 -9.98
C HIS A 82 -3.01 15.44 -11.18
N SER A 83 -4.27 15.09 -10.89
CA SER A 83 -5.28 14.88 -11.92
C SER A 83 -5.63 16.17 -12.68
N SER A 84 -5.87 16.04 -13.98
CA SER A 84 -6.36 17.09 -14.86
C SER A 84 -7.41 16.53 -15.81
N GLU A 85 -8.07 17.37 -16.60
CA GLU A 85 -9.03 16.93 -17.62
C GLU A 85 -8.39 16.05 -18.69
N GLN A 86 -7.10 16.24 -18.96
CA GLN A 86 -6.33 15.48 -19.98
C GLN A 86 -5.61 14.26 -19.39
N ASN A 87 -5.48 14.20 -18.08
CA ASN A 87 -4.72 13.15 -17.38
C ASN A 87 -5.44 12.83 -16.06
N ILE A 88 -6.32 11.84 -16.11
CA ILE A 88 -7.07 11.42 -14.92
C ILE A 88 -6.15 10.61 -14.01
N GLU A 89 -5.96 11.08 -12.80
CA GLU A 89 -5.28 10.36 -11.74
C GLU A 89 -6.26 10.11 -10.60
N ILE A 90 -6.38 8.85 -10.19
CA ILE A 90 -7.15 8.45 -9.02
C ILE A 90 -6.24 7.97 -7.91
N VAL A 91 -6.71 8.07 -6.67
CA VAL A 91 -5.99 7.51 -5.52
C VAL A 91 -6.54 6.12 -5.18
N VAL A 92 -5.64 5.16 -4.99
CA VAL A 92 -5.95 3.86 -4.40
C VAL A 92 -5.29 3.80 -3.03
N ASN A 93 -6.10 3.94 -1.99
CA ASN A 93 -5.65 3.98 -0.60
C ASN A 93 -5.83 2.62 0.07
N THR A 94 -4.76 2.07 0.65
CA THR A 94 -4.72 0.71 1.20
C THR A 94 -5.23 0.57 2.63
N SER A 95 -5.72 1.63 3.27
CA SER A 95 -6.05 1.65 4.70
C SER A 95 -7.12 0.63 5.14
N LYS A 96 -7.98 0.18 4.22
CA LYS A 96 -8.97 -0.88 4.50
C LYS A 96 -8.43 -2.31 4.36
N MET A 97 -7.23 -2.48 3.79
CA MET A 97 -6.50 -3.74 3.71
C MET A 97 -5.52 -3.82 4.90
N ASN A 98 -6.03 -3.98 6.11
CA ASN A 98 -5.26 -3.79 7.34
C ASN A 98 -5.25 -4.99 8.29
N ARG A 99 -5.55 -6.18 7.78
CA ARG A 99 -5.60 -7.40 8.58
C ARG A 99 -4.21 -8.02 8.74
N VAL A 100 -3.93 -8.54 9.94
CA VAL A 100 -2.92 -9.57 10.14
C VAL A 100 -3.57 -10.90 9.79
N ILE A 101 -3.09 -11.55 8.72
CA ILE A 101 -3.70 -12.76 8.15
C ILE A 101 -3.22 -13.98 8.92
N GLU A 102 -1.92 -14.05 9.21
CA GLU A 102 -1.29 -15.18 9.85
C GLU A 102 -0.08 -14.74 10.66
N VAL A 103 0.14 -15.39 11.80
CA VAL A 103 1.38 -15.27 12.58
C VAL A 103 1.94 -16.68 12.77
N ASP A 104 3.19 -16.89 12.38
CA ASP A 104 3.96 -18.11 12.63
C ASP A 104 5.12 -17.82 13.61
N PRO A 105 4.92 -18.04 14.92
CA PRO A 105 5.94 -17.77 15.92
C PRO A 105 7.17 -18.69 15.79
N PHE A 106 7.02 -19.90 15.26
CA PHE A 106 8.13 -20.84 15.10
C PHE A 106 9.10 -20.38 14.01
N ASN A 107 8.56 -19.91 12.90
CA ASN A 107 9.32 -19.39 11.77
C ASN A 107 9.63 -17.88 11.93
N ARG A 108 9.07 -17.24 12.97
CA ARG A 108 9.21 -15.82 13.26
C ARG A 108 8.81 -14.97 12.07
N SER A 109 7.65 -15.28 11.50
CA SER A 109 7.09 -14.58 10.35
C SER A 109 5.62 -14.29 10.55
N MET A 110 5.11 -13.31 9.82
CA MET A 110 3.67 -13.03 9.74
C MET A 110 3.29 -12.61 8.33
N ILE A 111 2.05 -12.88 7.95
CA ILE A 111 1.44 -12.40 6.72
C ILE A 111 0.49 -11.28 7.10
N VAL A 112 0.69 -10.11 6.49
CA VAL A 112 -0.11 -8.92 6.75
C VAL A 112 -0.51 -8.26 5.45
N GLU A 113 -1.65 -7.59 5.45
CA GLU A 113 -2.08 -6.76 4.34
C GLU A 113 -1.29 -5.44 4.29
N SER A 114 -1.18 -4.85 3.10
CA SER A 114 -0.35 -3.66 2.82
C SER A 114 -0.74 -2.42 3.62
N GLY A 115 -1.99 -2.31 4.05
CA GLY A 115 -2.52 -1.21 4.84
C GLY A 115 -2.34 -1.37 6.36
N CYS A 116 -1.72 -2.47 6.82
CA CYS A 116 -1.42 -2.62 8.24
C CYS A 116 -0.50 -1.50 8.72
N VAL A 117 -0.92 -0.82 9.80
CA VAL A 117 -0.11 0.21 10.46
C VAL A 117 1.08 -0.45 11.15
N LEU A 118 2.27 0.13 11.00
CA LEU A 118 3.52 -0.42 11.50
C LEU A 118 3.44 -0.75 13.02
N GLN A 119 2.89 0.15 13.81
CA GLN A 119 2.73 -0.06 15.26
C GLN A 119 1.87 -1.28 15.59
N ASN A 120 0.82 -1.54 14.81
CA ASN A 120 -0.02 -2.73 15.02
C ASN A 120 0.75 -4.02 14.74
N ILE A 121 1.64 -4.01 13.73
CA ILE A 121 2.54 -5.13 13.42
C ILE A 121 3.52 -5.36 14.58
N GLN A 122 4.10 -4.29 15.13
CA GLN A 122 5.00 -4.35 16.28
C GLN A 122 4.28 -4.93 17.52
N ASN A 123 3.07 -4.44 17.82
CA ASN A 123 2.25 -4.95 18.93
C ASN A 123 1.91 -6.43 18.73
N THR A 124 1.49 -6.82 17.52
CA THR A 124 1.21 -8.23 17.21
C THR A 124 2.45 -9.12 17.38
N ALA A 125 3.63 -8.66 16.97
CA ALA A 125 4.87 -9.39 17.22
C ALA A 125 5.15 -9.54 18.72
N GLN A 126 4.96 -8.48 19.50
CA GLN A 126 5.17 -8.47 20.95
C GLN A 126 4.21 -9.41 21.68
N ASP A 127 2.96 -9.53 21.24
CA ASP A 127 1.97 -10.46 21.81
C ASP A 127 2.40 -11.94 21.67
N HIS A 128 3.38 -12.21 20.79
CA HIS A 128 3.98 -13.53 20.57
C HIS A 128 5.44 -13.63 21.08
N ASP A 129 5.86 -12.73 21.96
CA ASP A 129 7.24 -12.63 22.48
C ASP A 129 8.30 -12.44 21.36
N LEU A 130 7.92 -11.78 20.26
CA LEU A 130 8.77 -11.48 19.11
C LEU A 130 8.95 -9.97 18.94
N LEU A 131 9.94 -9.59 18.12
CA LEU A 131 10.22 -8.21 17.77
C LEU A 131 10.12 -8.02 16.26
N PHE A 132 9.29 -7.08 15.80
CA PHE A 132 9.40 -6.52 14.45
C PHE A 132 10.27 -5.25 14.54
N PRO A 133 11.51 -5.26 14.00
CA PRO A 133 12.53 -4.28 14.38
C PRO A 133 12.49 -2.96 13.62
N LEU A 134 11.61 -2.80 12.63
CA LEU A 134 11.44 -1.52 11.94
C LEU A 134 10.84 -0.50 12.92
N SER A 135 11.56 0.59 13.19
CA SER A 135 11.10 1.66 14.08
C SER A 135 11.46 3.03 13.48
N LEU A 136 10.46 3.84 13.24
CA LEU A 136 10.56 5.17 12.64
C LEU A 136 9.51 6.13 13.22
N SER A 137 9.68 7.42 13.00
CA SER A 137 8.85 8.45 13.65
C SER A 137 7.36 8.37 13.30
N ALA A 138 6.99 7.80 12.16
CA ALA A 138 5.61 7.68 11.68
C ALA A 138 4.98 6.31 12.00
N GLU A 139 5.55 5.49 12.89
CA GLU A 139 5.10 4.11 13.14
C GLU A 139 3.62 4.00 13.53
N GLY A 140 3.04 5.02 14.18
CA GLY A 140 1.62 5.07 14.53
C GLY A 140 0.66 5.33 13.37
N SER A 141 1.16 5.67 12.17
CA SER A 141 0.32 6.04 11.02
C SER A 141 0.81 5.50 9.68
N CYS A 142 2.11 5.23 9.51
CA CYS A 142 2.60 4.63 8.27
C CYS A 142 2.11 3.20 8.11
N GLN A 143 1.91 2.80 6.86
CA GLN A 143 1.44 1.46 6.51
C GLN A 143 2.56 0.66 5.89
N ILE A 144 2.56 -0.66 6.14
CA ILE A 144 3.67 -1.54 5.79
C ILE A 144 3.92 -1.61 4.27
N GLY A 145 2.89 -1.54 3.44
CA GLY A 145 3.04 -1.51 1.98
C GLY A 145 3.88 -0.32 1.52
N GLY A 146 3.64 0.87 2.10
CA GLY A 146 4.46 2.06 1.83
C GLY A 146 5.89 1.93 2.36
N ASN A 147 6.07 1.35 3.55
CA ASN A 147 7.40 1.11 4.11
C ASN A 147 8.24 0.17 3.23
N ILE A 148 7.62 -0.87 2.68
CA ILE A 148 8.28 -1.83 1.78
C ILE A 148 8.62 -1.15 0.45
N SER A 149 7.64 -0.48 -0.19
CA SER A 149 7.80 0.16 -1.49
C SER A 149 8.92 1.21 -1.52
N THR A 150 9.13 1.91 -0.41
CA THR A 150 10.17 2.94 -0.28
C THR A 150 11.44 2.42 0.38
N ASN A 151 11.50 1.13 0.74
CA ASN A 151 12.57 0.53 1.53
C ASN A 151 12.87 1.38 2.77
N ALA A 152 11.85 1.63 3.58
CA ALA A 152 11.95 2.54 4.73
C ALA A 152 13.05 2.11 5.70
N GLY A 153 13.85 3.08 6.11
CA GLY A 153 14.81 2.91 7.19
C GLY A 153 14.24 3.36 8.52
N GLY A 154 14.99 3.11 9.58
CA GLY A 154 14.61 3.54 10.92
C GLY A 154 15.82 3.56 11.85
N VAL A 155 15.58 3.73 13.14
CA VAL A 155 16.68 3.86 14.12
C VAL A 155 17.46 2.55 14.33
N ASN A 156 16.87 1.42 13.98
CA ASN A 156 17.44 0.09 14.21
C ASN A 156 18.20 -0.49 12.99
N VAL A 157 18.34 0.28 11.91
CA VAL A 157 18.89 -0.17 10.61
C VAL A 157 20.28 -0.79 10.72
N LEU A 158 21.16 -0.23 11.56
CA LEU A 158 22.52 -0.75 11.72
C LEU A 158 22.56 -2.21 12.21
N LYS A 159 21.55 -2.64 12.95
CA LYS A 159 21.48 -4.01 13.48
C LYS A 159 20.59 -4.93 12.66
N TYR A 160 19.48 -4.43 12.16
CA TYR A 160 18.43 -5.27 11.59
C TYR A 160 18.19 -5.04 10.09
N GLY A 161 18.85 -4.06 9.49
CA GLY A 161 18.65 -3.70 8.09
C GLY A 161 17.44 -2.78 7.86
N MET A 162 17.17 -2.51 6.58
CA MET A 162 16.04 -1.72 6.11
C MET A 162 14.75 -2.54 6.08
N ALA A 163 13.62 -1.91 5.74
CA ALA A 163 12.33 -2.60 5.61
C ALA A 163 12.41 -3.82 4.67
N ARG A 164 13.11 -3.69 3.54
CA ARG A 164 13.30 -4.77 2.55
C ARG A 164 13.99 -6.00 3.13
N ASP A 165 14.94 -5.82 4.04
CA ASP A 165 15.67 -6.92 4.69
C ASP A 165 14.76 -7.76 5.63
N GLN A 166 13.62 -7.21 6.03
CA GLN A 166 12.62 -7.89 6.85
C GLN A 166 11.57 -8.63 6.03
N VAL A 167 11.53 -8.42 4.70
CA VAL A 167 10.52 -9.00 3.82
C VAL A 167 10.98 -10.38 3.33
N MET A 168 10.18 -11.40 3.61
CA MET A 168 10.43 -12.79 3.16
C MET A 168 9.69 -13.11 1.86
N GLY A 169 8.51 -12.54 1.66
CA GLY A 169 7.70 -12.69 0.46
C GLY A 169 6.73 -11.54 0.29
N ILE A 170 6.22 -11.36 -0.91
CA ILE A 170 5.23 -10.33 -1.24
C ILE A 170 4.16 -10.84 -2.19
N GLU A 171 3.00 -10.21 -2.13
CA GLU A 171 1.98 -10.29 -3.16
C GLU A 171 1.79 -8.89 -3.77
N VAL A 172 1.81 -8.81 -5.10
CA VAL A 172 1.76 -7.55 -5.86
C VAL A 172 0.76 -7.68 -7.00
N VAL A 173 -0.06 -6.66 -7.19
CA VAL A 173 -0.85 -6.48 -8.42
C VAL A 173 -0.01 -5.67 -9.40
N LEU A 174 0.29 -6.26 -10.55
CA LEU A 174 1.10 -5.64 -11.61
C LEU A 174 0.27 -4.63 -12.42
N PRO A 175 0.91 -3.75 -13.21
CA PRO A 175 0.20 -2.72 -13.98
C PRO A 175 -0.84 -3.25 -14.98
N ASP A 176 -0.70 -4.49 -15.45
CA ASP A 176 -1.67 -5.17 -16.32
C ASP A 176 -2.81 -5.85 -15.54
N GLY A 177 -2.79 -5.75 -14.19
CA GLY A 177 -3.74 -6.40 -13.30
C GLY A 177 -3.42 -7.87 -13.02
N SER A 178 -2.32 -8.44 -13.52
CA SER A 178 -1.90 -9.77 -13.08
C SER A 178 -1.39 -9.74 -11.64
N ILE A 179 -1.49 -10.88 -10.94
CA ILE A 179 -1.05 -10.99 -9.55
C ILE A 179 0.25 -11.80 -9.53
N PHE A 180 1.31 -11.18 -9.01
CA PHE A 180 2.49 -11.89 -8.57
C PHE A 180 2.35 -12.20 -7.08
N SER A 181 2.45 -13.47 -6.70
CA SER A 181 2.37 -13.90 -5.31
C SER A 181 3.50 -14.87 -4.98
N ASP A 182 4.34 -14.49 -4.03
CA ASP A 182 5.41 -15.30 -3.48
C ASP A 182 5.46 -15.10 -1.95
N LEU A 183 4.36 -15.45 -1.28
CA LEU A 183 4.21 -15.35 0.17
C LEU A 183 4.85 -16.56 0.87
N LYS A 184 6.15 -16.77 0.62
CA LYS A 184 6.94 -17.84 1.26
C LYS A 184 7.68 -17.28 2.47
N SER A 185 7.79 -18.10 3.51
CA SER A 185 8.55 -17.79 4.72
C SER A 185 9.96 -18.41 4.72
N LEU A 186 10.56 -18.58 3.53
CA LEU A 186 11.91 -19.14 3.37
C LEU A 186 12.92 -17.98 3.18
N ARG A 187 13.89 -17.88 4.08
CA ARG A 187 14.99 -16.89 3.96
C ARG A 187 15.94 -17.19 2.80
N LYS A 188 16.13 -18.48 2.48
CA LYS A 188 16.95 -18.94 1.37
C LYS A 188 16.11 -19.87 0.49
N ASP A 189 15.76 -19.40 -0.69
CA ASP A 189 15.06 -20.18 -1.71
C ASP A 189 15.91 -20.20 -2.99
N ASN A 190 16.37 -21.40 -3.35
CA ASN A 190 17.22 -21.62 -4.53
C ASN A 190 16.40 -22.10 -5.74
N THR A 191 15.08 -22.01 -5.72
CA THR A 191 14.22 -22.44 -6.84
C THR A 191 14.26 -21.48 -8.03
N GLY A 192 14.70 -20.23 -7.83
CA GLY A 192 14.81 -19.23 -8.89
C GLY A 192 15.38 -17.91 -8.38
N TYR A 193 15.24 -16.86 -9.20
CA TYR A 193 15.60 -15.50 -8.80
C TYR A 193 14.64 -14.98 -7.72
N ASP A 194 15.19 -14.15 -6.83
CA ASP A 194 14.42 -13.49 -5.78
C ASP A 194 13.65 -12.28 -6.36
N LEU A 195 12.51 -12.57 -6.99
CA LEU A 195 11.72 -11.58 -7.72
C LEU A 195 11.11 -10.48 -6.84
N LYS A 196 10.98 -10.71 -5.51
CA LYS A 196 10.50 -9.64 -4.61
C LYS A 196 11.40 -8.41 -4.60
N GLN A 197 12.65 -8.55 -5.02
CA GLN A 197 13.61 -7.44 -5.09
C GLN A 197 13.37 -6.49 -6.28
N LEU A 198 12.45 -6.84 -7.17
CA LEU A 198 12.06 -5.98 -8.30
C LEU A 198 11.04 -4.89 -7.92
N PHE A 199 10.44 -4.98 -6.72
CA PHE A 199 9.36 -4.13 -6.24
C PHE A 199 9.81 -3.19 -5.11
#